data_a373d7c27bc60f687889e206b1ee8926
#
_entry.id   a373d7c27bc60f687889e206b1ee8926
#
_cell.length_a   1.000
_cell.length_b   1.000
_cell.length_c   1.000
_cell.angle_alpha   90.00
_cell.angle_beta   90.00
_cell.angle_gamma   90.00
#
_symmetry.space_group_name_H-M   'P 1'
#
loop_
_entity.id
_entity.type
_entity.pdbx_description
1 polymer ?
#
loop_
_entity_poly.entity_id
_entity_poly.type
_entity_poly.pdbx_seq_one_letter_code
_entity_poly.pdbx_strand_id
1 'polypeptide(L)'
;MKKIRLLAATLIIFSIGNLFADTANEIIEKFTKQSAEALEAYLQKNPTASDKSEAIDFLIQSYARLNMSERQTELLKSKYDGLAKGAELVPQEFFGVFQELFALLMKTGSKDGAKEALEDAKKAIVGHPQADRFSQFLDQMGGELNKPTVGDKMEMQFTSLDGKKVDLNDMKGKVILIDFWATWCGPCIAELPNVIDAYEKYHDEGFEIIGISLDNAKDEDKLKQFVKDKNMPWPQAFDGKGWQNSLAKKFGITSIPATFLIGKDGKVASSNLRGPALGKAVKKELGL
;
A
#
# COMPACT_ATOMS: atom_id res chain seq x y z
N MET A 1 33.18 0.00 11.24
CA MET A 1 32.63 1.24 11.84
C MET A 1 33.63 2.41 11.89
N LYS A 2 34.85 2.28 12.41
CA LYS A 2 35.81 3.40 12.50
C LYS A 2 36.25 3.96 11.13
N LYS A 3 36.47 3.13 10.10
CA LYS A 3 36.96 3.56 8.77
C LYS A 3 35.92 4.34 7.93
N ILE A 4 34.65 3.93 7.94
CA ILE A 4 33.58 4.65 7.23
C ILE A 4 33.31 6.01 7.88
N ARG A 5 33.35 6.10 9.21
CA ARG A 5 33.25 7.38 9.93
C ARG A 5 34.40 8.33 9.61
N LEU A 6 35.62 7.80 9.35
CA LEU A 6 36.80 8.63 9.03
C LEU A 6 36.73 9.19 7.61
N LEU A 7 36.22 8.40 6.61
CA LEU A 7 36.03 8.88 5.24
C LEU A 7 34.96 9.97 5.16
N ALA A 8 33.83 9.81 5.85
CA ALA A 8 32.83 10.84 5.95
C ALA A 8 33.34 12.12 6.62
N ALA A 9 34.19 11.99 7.67
CA ALA A 9 34.79 13.13 8.38
C ALA A 9 35.82 13.88 7.53
N THR A 10 36.59 13.19 6.69
CA THR A 10 37.65 13.83 5.87
C THR A 10 37.05 14.59 4.66
N LEU A 11 35.92 14.15 4.11
CA LEU A 11 35.20 14.87 3.06
C LEU A 11 34.53 16.17 3.57
N ILE A 12 34.15 16.22 4.84
CA ILE A 12 33.49 17.39 5.45
C ILE A 12 34.43 18.61 5.51
N ILE A 13 35.75 18.43 5.62
CA ILE A 13 36.69 19.52 5.84
C ILE A 13 36.98 20.34 4.57
N PHE A 14 36.76 19.80 3.35
CA PHE A 14 37.15 20.48 2.11
C PHE A 14 36.07 21.37 1.50
N SER A 15 34.79 21.38 1.99
CA SER A 15 33.71 22.14 1.37
C SER A 15 33.01 23.18 2.24
N ILE A 16 33.59 23.59 3.35
CA ILE A 16 32.99 24.59 4.28
C ILE A 16 32.92 26.02 3.68
N GLY A 17 33.59 26.28 2.56
CA GLY A 17 33.70 27.62 1.98
C GLY A 17 32.44 28.33 1.48
N ASN A 18 31.31 27.60 1.28
CA ASN A 18 30.07 28.19 0.69
C ASN A 18 28.79 27.85 1.46
N LEU A 19 28.84 27.58 2.75
CA LEU A 19 27.71 27.07 3.54
C LEU A 19 26.78 28.13 4.13
N PHE A 20 27.02 29.42 3.90
CA PHE A 20 26.33 30.50 4.63
C PHE A 20 24.97 30.94 4.02
N ALA A 21 24.53 30.33 2.91
CA ALA A 21 23.27 30.68 2.24
C ALA A 21 22.23 29.56 2.21
N ASP A 22 22.59 28.32 2.60
CA ASP A 22 21.72 27.15 2.44
C ASP A 22 20.91 26.87 3.73
N THR A 23 19.67 26.38 3.57
CA THR A 23 18.89 25.86 4.71
C THR A 23 19.52 24.58 5.26
N ALA A 24 19.20 24.22 6.52
CA ALA A 24 19.69 22.97 7.10
C ALA A 24 19.38 21.74 6.25
N ASN A 25 18.20 21.71 5.57
CA ASN A 25 17.81 20.60 4.68
C ASN A 25 18.69 20.55 3.43
N GLU A 26 18.99 21.69 2.81
CA GLU A 26 19.86 21.76 1.62
C GLU A 26 21.30 21.33 1.97
N ILE A 27 21.79 21.72 3.14
CA ILE A 27 23.09 21.27 3.65
C ILE A 27 23.10 19.73 3.82
N ILE A 28 22.09 19.17 4.47
CA ILE A 28 21.97 17.72 4.69
C ILE A 28 21.89 16.98 3.37
N GLU A 29 21.07 17.45 2.41
CA GLU A 29 20.93 16.85 1.10
C GLU A 29 22.25 16.84 0.33
N LYS A 30 22.95 17.95 0.29
CA LYS A 30 24.26 18.10 -0.35
C LYS A 30 25.29 17.13 0.21
N PHE A 31 25.43 17.04 1.55
CA PHE A 31 26.35 16.09 2.16
C PHE A 31 25.93 14.65 1.97
N THR A 32 24.63 14.34 2.01
CA THR A 32 24.11 13.02 1.74
C THR A 32 24.49 12.57 0.32
N LYS A 33 24.32 13.44 -0.68
CA LYS A 33 24.68 13.16 -2.08
C LYS A 33 26.19 12.94 -2.24
N GLN A 34 27.03 13.82 -1.68
CA GLN A 34 28.50 13.69 -1.74
C GLN A 34 28.99 12.39 -1.07
N SER A 35 28.40 12.02 0.07
CA SER A 35 28.73 10.79 0.78
C SER A 35 28.32 9.55 -0.02
N ALA A 36 27.16 9.57 -0.66
CA ALA A 36 26.68 8.49 -1.52
C ALA A 36 27.63 8.28 -2.73
N GLU A 37 27.97 9.36 -3.45
CA GLU A 37 28.92 9.32 -4.57
C GLU A 37 30.30 8.77 -4.16
N ALA A 38 30.80 9.17 -3.00
CA ALA A 38 32.07 8.69 -2.49
C ALA A 38 32.05 7.20 -2.13
N LEU A 39 30.92 6.72 -1.54
CA LEU A 39 30.76 5.30 -1.22
C LEU A 39 30.55 4.43 -2.45
N GLU A 40 29.85 4.91 -3.49
CA GLU A 40 29.78 4.20 -4.75
C GLU A 40 31.17 4.03 -5.38
N ALA A 41 31.95 5.10 -5.44
CA ALA A 41 33.31 5.04 -5.97
C ALA A 41 34.22 4.11 -5.12
N TYR A 42 34.02 4.08 -3.81
CA TYR A 42 34.72 3.15 -2.92
C TYR A 42 34.35 1.69 -3.22
N LEU A 43 33.05 1.37 -3.36
CA LEU A 43 32.59 0.02 -3.65
C LEU A 43 33.03 -0.48 -5.04
N GLN A 44 33.07 0.40 -6.03
CA GLN A 44 33.60 0.07 -7.37
C GLN A 44 35.08 -0.34 -7.32
N LYS A 45 35.87 0.35 -6.49
CA LYS A 45 37.31 0.06 -6.34
C LYS A 45 37.58 -1.13 -5.42
N ASN A 46 36.64 -1.44 -4.51
CA ASN A 46 36.80 -2.46 -3.46
C ASN A 46 35.59 -3.42 -3.43
N PRO A 47 35.36 -4.22 -4.49
CA PRO A 47 34.13 -5.04 -4.61
C PRO A 47 34.02 -6.14 -3.53
N THR A 48 35.13 -6.50 -2.90
CA THR A 48 35.22 -7.53 -1.84
C THR A 48 35.53 -6.94 -0.45
N ALA A 49 35.31 -5.65 -0.25
CA ALA A 49 35.56 -5.00 1.03
C ALA A 49 34.75 -5.65 2.17
N SER A 50 35.37 -5.79 3.33
CA SER A 50 34.71 -6.39 4.51
C SER A 50 33.57 -5.55 5.08
N ASP A 51 33.51 -4.26 4.76
CA ASP A 51 32.50 -3.27 5.16
C ASP A 51 31.51 -2.93 4.02
N LYS A 52 31.48 -3.78 2.98
CA LYS A 52 30.59 -3.60 1.83
C LYS A 52 29.13 -3.56 2.23
N SER A 53 28.68 -4.42 3.16
CA SER A 53 27.29 -4.48 3.60
C SER A 53 26.88 -3.17 4.27
N GLU A 54 27.70 -2.65 5.19
CA GLU A 54 27.43 -1.38 5.86
C GLU A 54 27.40 -0.19 4.86
N ALA A 55 28.29 -0.22 3.86
CA ALA A 55 28.30 0.81 2.82
C ALA A 55 27.01 0.77 1.95
N ILE A 56 26.54 -0.42 1.60
CA ILE A 56 25.25 -0.61 0.87
C ILE A 56 24.07 -0.11 1.72
N ASP A 57 24.02 -0.44 3.01
CA ASP A 57 22.96 0.01 3.89
C ASP A 57 22.91 1.53 4.00
N PHE A 58 24.08 2.17 4.11
CA PHE A 58 24.16 3.63 4.09
C PHE A 58 23.67 4.22 2.76
N LEU A 59 24.02 3.60 1.62
CA LEU A 59 23.57 4.04 0.30
C LEU A 59 22.05 3.92 0.14
N ILE A 60 21.44 2.81 0.59
CA ILE A 60 19.99 2.61 0.56
C ILE A 60 19.28 3.75 1.32
N GLN A 61 19.73 4.06 2.54
CA GLN A 61 19.17 5.14 3.35
C GLN A 61 19.42 6.54 2.72
N SER A 62 20.58 6.74 2.10
CA SER A 62 20.91 7.98 1.41
C SER A 62 20.00 8.22 0.22
N TYR A 63 19.76 7.20 -0.61
CA TYR A 63 18.87 7.30 -1.76
C TYR A 63 17.40 7.45 -1.38
N ALA A 64 16.97 6.82 -0.29
CA ALA A 64 15.65 7.08 0.29
C ALA A 64 15.46 8.57 0.63
N ARG A 65 16.45 9.17 1.30
CA ARG A 65 16.44 10.59 1.70
C ARG A 65 16.49 11.54 0.51
N LEU A 66 17.22 11.17 -0.54
CA LEU A 66 17.36 11.93 -1.78
C LEU A 66 16.20 11.72 -2.76
N ASN A 67 15.19 10.91 -2.39
CA ASN A 67 14.08 10.49 -3.26
C ASN A 67 14.54 9.81 -4.58
N MET A 68 15.70 9.16 -4.58
CA MET A 68 16.27 8.44 -5.72
C MET A 68 15.78 6.98 -5.73
N SER A 69 14.48 6.80 -5.93
CA SER A 69 13.81 5.51 -5.78
C SER A 69 14.37 4.40 -6.69
N GLU A 70 14.80 4.71 -7.92
CA GLU A 70 15.40 3.73 -8.83
C GLU A 70 16.70 3.14 -8.26
N ARG A 71 17.62 4.02 -7.82
CA ARG A 71 18.90 3.58 -7.22
C ARG A 71 18.69 2.84 -5.91
N GLN A 72 17.74 3.28 -5.09
CA GLN A 72 17.35 2.59 -3.87
C GLN A 72 16.83 1.17 -4.19
N THR A 73 15.97 1.03 -5.20
CA THR A 73 15.41 -0.26 -5.63
C THR A 73 16.51 -1.21 -6.13
N GLU A 74 17.46 -0.73 -6.94
CA GLU A 74 18.58 -1.53 -7.44
C GLU A 74 19.40 -2.14 -6.29
N LEU A 75 19.74 -1.32 -5.29
CA LEU A 75 20.54 -1.78 -4.16
C LEU A 75 19.75 -2.72 -3.24
N LEU A 76 18.48 -2.42 -2.96
CA LEU A 76 17.61 -3.29 -2.17
C LEU A 76 17.43 -4.64 -2.86
N LYS A 77 17.19 -4.66 -4.19
CA LYS A 77 17.06 -5.90 -4.95
C LYS A 77 18.36 -6.71 -4.91
N SER A 78 19.51 -6.07 -5.10
CA SER A 78 20.80 -6.74 -5.00
C SER A 78 21.07 -7.35 -3.63
N LYS A 79 20.74 -6.61 -2.55
CA LYS A 79 20.85 -7.11 -1.17
C LYS A 79 19.89 -8.27 -0.92
N TYR A 80 18.64 -8.13 -1.34
CA TYR A 80 17.61 -9.16 -1.24
C TYR A 80 18.02 -10.45 -1.94
N ASP A 81 18.49 -10.37 -3.19
CA ASP A 81 18.94 -11.51 -3.99
C ASP A 81 20.14 -12.22 -3.32
N GLY A 82 21.04 -11.46 -2.70
CA GLY A 82 22.14 -12.01 -1.94
C GLY A 82 21.70 -12.80 -0.71
N LEU A 83 20.72 -12.30 0.02
CA LEU A 83 20.17 -12.96 1.20
C LEU A 83 19.33 -14.20 0.83
N ALA A 84 18.56 -14.13 -0.26
CA ALA A 84 17.72 -15.23 -0.74
C ALA A 84 18.55 -16.44 -1.24
N LYS A 85 19.77 -16.19 -1.76
CA LYS A 85 20.70 -17.20 -2.29
C LYS A 85 21.75 -17.63 -1.29
N GLY A 86 21.78 -17.01 -0.10
CA GLY A 86 22.74 -17.32 0.96
C GLY A 86 22.65 -18.78 1.43
N ALA A 87 23.76 -19.33 1.92
CA ALA A 87 23.83 -20.72 2.42
C ALA A 87 22.92 -20.94 3.64
N GLU A 88 22.65 -19.89 4.40
CA GLU A 88 21.75 -19.89 5.54
C GLU A 88 20.88 -18.62 5.49
N LEU A 89 19.56 -18.80 5.43
CA LEU A 89 18.62 -17.71 5.45
C LEU A 89 18.51 -17.16 6.89
N VAL A 90 18.93 -15.92 7.11
CA VAL A 90 18.71 -15.19 8.37
C VAL A 90 17.35 -14.49 8.30
N PRO A 91 16.28 -15.06 8.91
CA PRO A 91 14.91 -14.63 8.62
C PRO A 91 14.66 -13.16 8.92
N GLN A 92 15.19 -12.65 10.03
CA GLN A 92 14.94 -11.27 10.45
C GLN A 92 15.53 -10.25 9.46
N GLU A 93 16.73 -10.49 8.96
CA GLU A 93 17.37 -9.63 7.97
C GLU A 93 16.68 -9.75 6.61
N PHE A 94 16.43 -10.97 6.16
CA PHE A 94 15.76 -11.26 4.89
C PHE A 94 14.39 -10.58 4.80
N PHE A 95 13.55 -10.77 5.81
CA PHE A 95 12.21 -10.16 5.80
C PHE A 95 12.24 -8.64 5.97
N GLY A 96 13.22 -8.10 6.69
CA GLY A 96 13.42 -6.66 6.77
C GLY A 96 13.70 -6.04 5.39
N VAL A 97 14.63 -6.62 4.65
CA VAL A 97 14.99 -6.17 3.30
C VAL A 97 13.83 -6.41 2.31
N PHE A 98 13.16 -7.57 2.41
CA PHE A 98 11.98 -7.87 1.59
C PHE A 98 10.87 -6.83 1.80
N GLN A 99 10.53 -6.49 3.05
CA GLN A 99 9.50 -5.50 3.35
C GLN A 99 9.82 -4.13 2.76
N GLU A 100 11.07 -3.69 2.90
CA GLU A 100 11.51 -2.39 2.37
C GLU A 100 11.44 -2.38 0.84
N LEU A 101 11.94 -3.43 0.18
CA LEU A 101 11.88 -3.59 -1.27
C LEU A 101 10.42 -3.62 -1.77
N PHE A 102 9.59 -4.46 -1.16
CA PHE A 102 8.18 -4.60 -1.53
C PHE A 102 7.43 -3.28 -1.39
N ALA A 103 7.59 -2.58 -0.26
CA ALA A 103 6.96 -1.29 -0.02
C ALA A 103 7.41 -0.22 -1.03
N LEU A 104 8.69 -0.20 -1.40
CA LEU A 104 9.23 0.72 -2.40
C LEU A 104 8.68 0.42 -3.80
N LEU A 105 8.63 -0.86 -4.20
CA LEU A 105 8.05 -1.29 -5.48
C LEU A 105 6.56 -0.93 -5.57
N MET A 106 5.81 -1.13 -4.51
CA MET A 106 4.40 -0.72 -4.44
C MET A 106 4.24 0.81 -4.53
N LYS A 107 5.08 1.56 -3.83
CA LYS A 107 5.08 3.04 -3.85
C LYS A 107 5.40 3.60 -5.23
N THR A 108 6.31 2.97 -5.97
CA THR A 108 6.72 3.38 -7.33
C THR A 108 5.83 2.83 -8.44
N GLY A 109 4.78 2.06 -8.10
CA GLY A 109 3.82 1.48 -9.05
C GLY A 109 4.32 0.20 -9.74
N SER A 110 5.47 -0.34 -9.33
CA SER A 110 6.03 -1.59 -9.89
C SER A 110 5.36 -2.83 -9.27
N LYS A 111 4.05 -3.01 -9.53
CA LYS A 111 3.29 -4.16 -9.02
C LYS A 111 3.86 -5.51 -9.48
N ASP A 112 4.33 -5.59 -10.73
CA ASP A 112 4.96 -6.83 -11.24
C ASP A 112 6.26 -7.14 -10.51
N GLY A 113 7.10 -6.15 -10.25
CA GLY A 113 8.31 -6.32 -9.44
C GLY A 113 8.01 -6.74 -7.99
N ALA A 114 6.97 -6.17 -7.39
CA ALA A 114 6.53 -6.56 -6.05
C ALA A 114 6.00 -8.00 -6.01
N LYS A 115 5.28 -8.43 -7.06
CA LYS A 115 4.82 -9.81 -7.22
C LYS A 115 5.99 -10.78 -7.38
N GLU A 116 6.98 -10.46 -8.23
CA GLU A 116 8.20 -11.25 -8.41
C GLU A 116 8.93 -11.42 -7.07
N ALA A 117 9.17 -10.33 -6.34
CA ALA A 117 9.83 -10.38 -5.03
C ALA A 117 9.06 -11.24 -4.01
N LEU A 118 7.73 -11.17 -4.03
CA LEU A 118 6.86 -11.99 -3.16
C LEU A 118 6.97 -13.49 -3.50
N GLU A 119 6.92 -13.85 -4.78
CA GLU A 119 7.04 -15.24 -5.22
C GLU A 119 8.43 -15.82 -4.89
N ASP A 120 9.47 -15.01 -5.02
CA ASP A 120 10.82 -15.44 -4.67
C ASP A 120 11.00 -15.56 -3.15
N ALA A 121 10.37 -14.68 -2.36
CA ALA A 121 10.34 -14.83 -0.91
C ALA A 121 9.64 -16.13 -0.48
N LYS A 122 8.52 -16.48 -1.10
CA LYS A 122 7.81 -17.74 -0.85
C LYS A 122 8.69 -18.95 -1.17
N LYS A 123 9.47 -18.92 -2.26
CA LYS A 123 10.40 -19.99 -2.60
C LYS A 123 11.56 -20.10 -1.61
N ALA A 124 12.12 -18.96 -1.19
CA ALA A 124 13.26 -18.92 -0.27
C ALA A 124 12.97 -19.52 1.11
N ILE A 125 11.71 -19.48 1.56
CA ILE A 125 11.33 -20.05 2.87
C ILE A 125 10.96 -21.53 2.83
N VAL A 126 10.92 -22.16 1.67
CA VAL A 126 10.57 -23.59 1.55
C VAL A 126 11.56 -24.43 2.34
N GLY A 127 11.05 -25.25 3.25
CA GLY A 127 11.87 -26.10 4.12
C GLY A 127 12.45 -25.40 5.36
N HIS A 128 12.22 -24.11 5.54
CA HIS A 128 12.64 -23.42 6.76
C HIS A 128 11.76 -23.84 7.96
N PRO A 129 12.31 -24.03 9.18
CA PRO A 129 11.53 -24.47 10.35
C PRO A 129 10.35 -23.56 10.73
N GLN A 130 10.37 -22.30 10.33
CA GLN A 130 9.31 -21.32 10.57
C GLN A 130 8.51 -20.98 9.30
N ALA A 131 8.55 -21.83 8.26
CA ALA A 131 7.90 -21.58 6.97
C ALA A 131 6.42 -21.21 7.10
N ASP A 132 5.66 -21.89 7.95
CA ASP A 132 4.23 -21.62 8.14
C ASP A 132 3.96 -20.19 8.64
N ARG A 133 4.77 -19.70 9.57
CA ARG A 133 4.66 -18.33 10.10
C ARG A 133 4.99 -17.30 9.02
N PHE A 134 6.02 -17.56 8.25
CA PHE A 134 6.43 -16.67 7.16
C PHE A 134 5.47 -16.70 5.99
N SER A 135 4.87 -17.85 5.68
CA SER A 135 3.83 -17.95 4.65
C SER A 135 2.63 -17.06 4.97
N GLN A 136 2.15 -17.05 6.21
CA GLN A 136 1.05 -16.17 6.62
C GLN A 136 1.38 -14.69 6.43
N PHE A 137 2.60 -14.28 6.77
CA PHE A 137 3.08 -12.92 6.54
C PHE A 137 3.14 -12.57 5.05
N LEU A 138 3.71 -13.46 4.22
CA LEU A 138 3.81 -13.26 2.77
C LEU A 138 2.42 -13.26 2.10
N ASP A 139 1.47 -14.07 2.59
CA ASP A 139 0.09 -14.05 2.09
C ASP A 139 -0.62 -12.74 2.42
N GLN A 140 -0.36 -12.17 3.59
CA GLN A 140 -0.84 -10.82 3.93
C GLN A 140 -0.25 -9.75 2.99
N MET A 141 1.06 -9.80 2.72
CA MET A 141 1.71 -8.89 1.77
C MET A 141 1.17 -9.09 0.35
N GLY A 142 0.90 -10.35 -0.05
CA GLY A 142 0.24 -10.66 -1.32
C GLY A 142 -1.16 -10.06 -1.46
N GLY A 143 -1.88 -9.93 -0.35
CA GLY A 143 -3.16 -9.20 -0.31
C GLY A 143 -3.01 -7.74 -0.77
N GLU A 144 -1.95 -7.05 -0.36
CA GLU A 144 -1.70 -5.66 -0.75
C GLU A 144 -1.48 -5.48 -2.27
N LEU A 145 -0.95 -6.50 -2.98
CA LEU A 145 -0.80 -6.46 -4.44
C LEU A 145 -2.14 -6.34 -5.17
N ASN A 146 -3.20 -6.95 -4.60
CA ASN A 146 -4.53 -6.94 -5.18
C ASN A 146 -5.32 -5.68 -4.83
N LYS A 147 -4.80 -4.84 -3.94
CA LYS A 147 -5.47 -3.61 -3.52
C LYS A 147 -5.52 -2.62 -4.67
N PRO A 148 -6.71 -2.14 -5.03
CA PRO A 148 -6.85 -1.16 -6.09
C PRO A 148 -6.16 0.16 -5.72
N THR A 149 -5.45 0.73 -6.69
CA THR A 149 -4.82 2.05 -6.61
C THR A 149 -5.48 3.03 -7.58
N VAL A 150 -5.25 4.32 -7.42
CA VAL A 150 -5.78 5.36 -8.32
C VAL A 150 -5.40 5.02 -9.77
N GLY A 151 -6.39 5.03 -10.66
CA GLY A 151 -6.25 4.67 -12.08
C GLY A 151 -6.55 3.20 -12.40
N ASP A 152 -6.59 2.30 -11.41
CA ASP A 152 -6.98 0.90 -11.62
C ASP A 152 -8.47 0.78 -11.89
N LYS A 153 -8.87 -0.21 -12.72
CA LYS A 153 -10.27 -0.60 -12.87
C LYS A 153 -10.65 -1.59 -11.78
N MET A 154 -11.85 -1.42 -11.22
CA MET A 154 -12.46 -2.42 -10.36
C MET A 154 -13.58 -3.11 -11.12
N GLU A 155 -13.60 -4.43 -11.07
CA GLU A 155 -14.66 -5.25 -11.67
C GLU A 155 -15.23 -6.17 -10.59
N MET A 156 -16.55 -6.09 -10.38
CA MET A 156 -17.24 -6.95 -9.44
C MET A 156 -18.67 -7.24 -9.89
N GLN A 157 -19.10 -8.44 -9.57
CA GLN A 157 -20.47 -8.91 -9.72
C GLN A 157 -20.84 -9.66 -8.45
N PHE A 158 -22.05 -9.44 -7.95
CA PHE A 158 -22.55 -10.12 -6.76
C PHE A 158 -24.08 -10.14 -6.74
N THR A 159 -24.64 -10.95 -5.87
CA THR A 159 -26.07 -10.84 -5.51
C THR A 159 -26.14 -10.07 -4.20
N SER A 160 -26.90 -8.98 -4.18
CA SER A 160 -27.06 -8.14 -3.00
C SER A 160 -27.90 -8.84 -1.93
N LEU A 161 -27.85 -8.28 -0.70
CA LEU A 161 -28.56 -8.79 0.47
C LEU A 161 -30.09 -8.87 0.26
N ASP A 162 -30.65 -8.05 -0.66
CA ASP A 162 -32.06 -8.05 -1.09
C ASP A 162 -32.31 -8.93 -2.34
N GLY A 163 -31.33 -9.72 -2.77
CA GLY A 163 -31.44 -10.71 -3.83
C GLY A 163 -31.28 -10.19 -5.26
N LYS A 164 -30.93 -8.92 -5.46
CA LYS A 164 -30.70 -8.33 -6.78
C LYS A 164 -29.30 -8.63 -7.29
N LYS A 165 -29.18 -8.91 -8.59
CA LYS A 165 -27.87 -8.99 -9.25
C LYS A 165 -27.33 -7.58 -9.47
N VAL A 166 -26.07 -7.38 -9.08
CA VAL A 166 -25.33 -6.12 -9.24
C VAL A 166 -24.07 -6.40 -10.03
N ASP A 167 -23.87 -5.67 -11.12
CA ASP A 167 -22.63 -5.64 -11.89
C ASP A 167 -22.11 -4.20 -11.95
N LEU A 168 -20.91 -3.97 -11.50
CA LEU A 168 -20.29 -2.64 -11.54
C LEU A 168 -20.17 -2.11 -12.98
N ASN A 169 -20.05 -3.00 -13.98
CA ASN A 169 -19.99 -2.60 -15.38
C ASN A 169 -21.29 -1.98 -15.90
N ASP A 170 -22.44 -2.31 -15.31
CA ASP A 170 -23.75 -1.75 -15.67
C ASP A 170 -23.94 -0.32 -15.13
N MET A 171 -23.05 0.12 -14.24
CA MET A 171 -23.10 1.44 -13.61
C MET A 171 -22.15 2.45 -14.26
N LYS A 172 -21.67 2.19 -15.48
CA LYS A 172 -20.78 3.10 -16.22
C LYS A 172 -21.40 4.50 -16.36
N GLY A 173 -20.56 5.52 -16.20
CA GLY A 173 -20.97 6.93 -16.23
C GLY A 173 -21.45 7.48 -14.90
N LYS A 174 -21.64 6.64 -13.87
CA LYS A 174 -21.88 7.05 -12.49
C LYS A 174 -20.55 7.23 -11.74
N VAL A 175 -20.60 8.03 -10.69
CA VAL A 175 -19.55 8.07 -9.64
C VAL A 175 -19.99 7.08 -8.56
N ILE A 176 -19.11 6.14 -8.17
CA ILE A 176 -19.51 5.04 -7.28
C ILE A 176 -18.57 4.95 -6.10
N LEU A 177 -19.11 4.94 -4.88
CA LEU A 177 -18.35 4.61 -3.68
C LEU A 177 -18.46 3.11 -3.39
N ILE A 178 -17.34 2.41 -3.40
CA ILE A 178 -17.24 1.05 -2.87
C ILE A 178 -16.79 1.16 -1.42
N ASP A 179 -17.63 0.67 -0.48
CA ASP A 179 -17.39 0.76 0.95
C ASP A 179 -17.35 -0.61 1.61
N PHE A 180 -16.17 -1.03 2.08
CA PHE A 180 -15.98 -2.24 2.88
C PHE A 180 -16.15 -1.90 4.36
N TRP A 181 -17.16 -2.51 4.98
CA TRP A 181 -17.59 -2.20 6.33
C TRP A 181 -18.15 -3.40 7.08
N ALA A 182 -18.57 -3.24 8.34
CA ALA A 182 -19.33 -4.25 9.08
C ALA A 182 -20.11 -3.60 10.22
N THR A 183 -21.16 -4.29 10.73
CA THR A 183 -21.96 -3.81 11.86
C THR A 183 -21.19 -3.77 13.19
N TRP A 184 -20.12 -4.51 13.31
CA TRP A 184 -19.22 -4.55 14.46
C TRP A 184 -18.04 -3.56 14.36
N CYS A 185 -17.88 -2.87 13.22
CA CYS A 185 -16.79 -1.95 12.97
C CYS A 185 -17.12 -0.55 13.49
N GLY A 186 -16.67 -0.20 14.69
CA GLY A 186 -16.92 1.11 15.32
C GLY A 186 -16.54 2.30 14.44
N PRO A 187 -15.32 2.35 13.86
CA PRO A 187 -14.93 3.42 12.94
C PRO A 187 -15.79 3.51 11.68
N CYS A 188 -16.30 2.37 11.15
CA CYS A 188 -17.21 2.37 10.00
C CYS A 188 -18.54 3.03 10.36
N ILE A 189 -19.08 2.70 11.54
CA ILE A 189 -20.33 3.28 12.04
C ILE A 189 -20.19 4.79 12.29
N ALA A 190 -19.03 5.23 12.81
CA ALA A 190 -18.73 6.64 13.01
C ALA A 190 -18.68 7.44 11.69
N GLU A 191 -18.29 6.79 10.58
CA GLU A 191 -18.23 7.41 9.27
C GLU A 191 -19.57 7.42 8.52
N LEU A 192 -20.51 6.57 8.90
CA LEU A 192 -21.79 6.39 8.22
C LEU A 192 -22.59 7.70 8.03
N PRO A 193 -22.64 8.67 8.95
CA PRO A 193 -23.31 9.94 8.71
C PRO A 193 -22.76 10.71 7.50
N ASN A 194 -21.44 10.70 7.27
CA ASN A 194 -20.83 11.35 6.12
C ASN A 194 -21.17 10.61 4.81
N VAL A 195 -21.28 9.28 4.86
CA VAL A 195 -21.66 8.44 3.72
C VAL A 195 -23.11 8.69 3.31
N ILE A 196 -24.03 8.74 4.30
CA ILE A 196 -25.45 9.04 4.08
C ILE A 196 -25.61 10.46 3.52
N ASP A 197 -24.97 11.46 4.14
CA ASP A 197 -25.03 12.86 3.66
C ASP A 197 -24.56 13.00 2.20
N ALA A 198 -23.49 12.30 1.84
CA ALA A 198 -23.00 12.28 0.46
C ALA A 198 -24.02 11.62 -0.49
N TYR A 199 -24.66 10.51 -0.07
CA TYR A 199 -25.69 9.84 -0.86
C TYR A 199 -26.91 10.73 -1.07
N GLU A 200 -27.45 11.30 -0.01
CA GLU A 200 -28.62 12.18 -0.08
C GLU A 200 -28.40 13.40 -0.96
N LYS A 201 -27.18 13.97 -0.93
CA LYS A 201 -26.83 15.16 -1.72
C LYS A 201 -26.59 14.89 -3.20
N TYR A 202 -26.05 13.71 -3.54
CA TYR A 202 -25.48 13.49 -4.87
C TYR A 202 -26.04 12.31 -5.62
N HIS A 203 -26.98 11.52 -5.03
CA HIS A 203 -27.55 10.34 -5.70
C HIS A 203 -28.25 10.72 -7.00
N ASP A 204 -29.08 11.76 -6.98
CA ASP A 204 -29.83 12.24 -8.16
C ASP A 204 -28.91 12.85 -9.23
N GLU A 205 -27.67 13.22 -8.84
CA GLU A 205 -26.63 13.74 -9.73
C GLU A 205 -25.77 12.62 -10.35
N GLY A 206 -26.09 11.35 -10.08
CA GLY A 206 -25.39 10.20 -10.64
C GLY A 206 -24.33 9.59 -9.70
N PHE A 207 -24.42 9.86 -8.39
CA PHE A 207 -23.62 9.17 -7.38
C PHE A 207 -24.34 7.90 -6.90
N GLU A 208 -23.58 6.82 -6.69
CA GLU A 208 -24.08 5.57 -6.15
C GLU A 208 -23.12 5.00 -5.10
N ILE A 209 -23.62 4.12 -4.25
CA ILE A 209 -22.80 3.41 -3.26
C ILE A 209 -23.01 1.90 -3.42
N ILE A 210 -21.95 1.14 -3.21
CA ILE A 210 -21.99 -0.31 -3.01
C ILE A 210 -21.33 -0.60 -1.67
N GLY A 211 -22.11 -1.08 -0.70
CA GLY A 211 -21.60 -1.57 0.57
C GLY A 211 -21.16 -3.04 0.43
N ILE A 212 -20.02 -3.40 1.00
CA ILE A 212 -19.53 -4.77 1.09
C ILE A 212 -19.36 -5.10 2.57
N SER A 213 -20.30 -5.89 3.10
CA SER A 213 -20.32 -6.25 4.51
C SER A 213 -19.37 -7.41 4.82
N LEU A 214 -18.55 -7.24 5.83
CA LEU A 214 -17.69 -8.24 6.44
C LEU A 214 -18.32 -8.85 7.70
N ASP A 215 -19.63 -8.86 7.79
CA ASP A 215 -20.34 -9.58 8.85
C ASP A 215 -20.31 -11.11 8.60
N ASN A 216 -20.48 -11.90 9.66
CA ASN A 216 -20.56 -13.35 9.53
C ASN A 216 -21.99 -13.81 9.26
N ALA A 217 -22.17 -15.02 8.72
CA ALA A 217 -23.48 -15.56 8.40
C ALA A 217 -24.49 -15.56 9.57
N LYS A 218 -24.01 -15.77 10.79
CA LYS A 218 -24.84 -15.72 12.01
C LYS A 218 -25.42 -14.33 12.31
N ASP A 219 -24.85 -13.28 11.73
CA ASP A 219 -25.21 -11.88 11.97
C ASP A 219 -26.06 -11.29 10.82
N GLU A 220 -26.54 -12.12 9.87
CA GLU A 220 -27.30 -11.69 8.67
C GLU A 220 -28.57 -10.88 9.05
N ASP A 221 -29.36 -11.37 9.97
CA ASP A 221 -30.59 -10.68 10.41
C ASP A 221 -30.27 -9.33 11.08
N LYS A 222 -29.21 -9.29 11.89
CA LYS A 222 -28.71 -8.04 12.48
C LYS A 222 -28.25 -7.06 11.39
N LEU A 223 -27.54 -7.53 10.38
CA LEU A 223 -27.12 -6.72 9.23
C LEU A 223 -28.31 -6.14 8.48
N LYS A 224 -29.31 -6.97 8.15
CA LYS A 224 -30.57 -6.52 7.49
C LYS A 224 -31.29 -5.45 8.30
N GLN A 225 -31.42 -5.66 9.59
CA GLN A 225 -32.07 -4.69 10.48
C GLN A 225 -31.26 -3.39 10.55
N PHE A 226 -29.93 -3.48 10.68
CA PHE A 226 -29.04 -2.31 10.71
C PHE A 226 -29.13 -1.47 9.44
N VAL A 227 -29.07 -2.10 8.26
CA VAL A 227 -29.20 -1.43 6.94
C VAL A 227 -30.53 -0.67 6.86
N LYS A 228 -31.62 -1.29 7.33
CA LYS A 228 -32.95 -0.66 7.39
C LYS A 228 -33.00 0.51 8.37
N ASP A 229 -32.54 0.30 9.58
CA ASP A 229 -32.62 1.32 10.66
C ASP A 229 -31.76 2.55 10.37
N LYS A 230 -30.66 2.35 9.62
CA LYS A 230 -29.76 3.43 9.19
C LYS A 230 -30.10 4.05 7.85
N ASN A 231 -31.23 3.61 7.23
CA ASN A 231 -31.68 4.10 5.93
C ASN A 231 -30.55 4.05 4.87
N MET A 232 -29.98 2.84 4.66
CA MET A 232 -28.93 2.59 3.68
C MET A 232 -29.54 1.96 2.42
N PRO A 233 -30.07 2.75 1.45
CA PRO A 233 -30.88 2.24 0.33
C PRO A 233 -30.03 1.59 -0.77
N TRP A 234 -28.72 1.75 -0.73
CA TRP A 234 -27.80 1.20 -1.73
C TRP A 234 -27.53 -0.29 -1.56
N PRO A 235 -27.14 -0.98 -2.64
CA PRO A 235 -26.88 -2.42 -2.61
C PRO A 235 -25.79 -2.81 -1.59
N GLN A 236 -26.06 -3.91 -0.88
CA GLN A 236 -25.12 -4.50 0.08
C GLN A 236 -24.67 -5.87 -0.43
N ALA A 237 -23.39 -6.05 -0.72
CA ALA A 237 -22.79 -7.35 -0.96
C ALA A 237 -22.54 -8.04 0.39
N PHE A 238 -23.01 -9.28 0.51
CA PHE A 238 -22.83 -10.07 1.73
C PHE A 238 -22.70 -11.56 1.37
N ASP A 239 -21.65 -12.23 1.85
CA ASP A 239 -21.46 -13.68 1.68
C ASP A 239 -21.34 -14.44 3.02
N GLY A 240 -21.45 -13.74 4.14
CA GLY A 240 -21.44 -14.30 5.48
C GLY A 240 -20.09 -14.84 5.94
N LYS A 241 -19.00 -14.54 5.23
CA LYS A 241 -17.66 -15.13 5.51
C LYS A 241 -16.73 -14.22 6.32
N GLY A 242 -17.21 -13.09 6.82
CA GLY A 242 -16.41 -12.15 7.59
C GLY A 242 -15.15 -11.71 6.82
N TRP A 243 -13.98 -11.82 7.42
CA TRP A 243 -12.69 -11.52 6.77
C TRP A 243 -12.35 -12.45 5.58
N GLN A 244 -13.06 -13.56 5.41
CA GLN A 244 -12.93 -14.45 4.25
C GLN A 244 -13.88 -14.07 3.11
N ASN A 245 -14.55 -12.90 3.21
CA ASN A 245 -15.41 -12.37 2.15
C ASN A 245 -14.69 -12.39 0.81
N SER A 246 -15.36 -12.90 -0.23
CA SER A 246 -14.76 -13.13 -1.54
C SER A 246 -14.29 -11.85 -2.23
N LEU A 247 -15.04 -10.74 -2.09
CA LEU A 247 -14.66 -9.43 -2.63
C LEU A 247 -13.55 -8.79 -1.82
N ALA A 248 -13.57 -8.92 -0.48
CA ALA A 248 -12.48 -8.45 0.37
C ALA A 248 -11.16 -9.12 0.02
N LYS A 249 -11.16 -10.44 -0.19
CA LYS A 249 -9.97 -11.19 -0.67
C LYS A 249 -9.55 -10.75 -2.08
N LYS A 250 -10.51 -10.66 -3.00
CA LYS A 250 -10.24 -10.24 -4.39
C LYS A 250 -9.49 -8.90 -4.44
N PHE A 251 -9.89 -7.95 -3.60
CA PHE A 251 -9.34 -6.60 -3.58
C PHE A 251 -8.32 -6.36 -2.46
N GLY A 252 -7.79 -7.41 -1.84
CA GLY A 252 -6.73 -7.31 -0.85
C GLY A 252 -7.09 -6.47 0.37
N ILE A 253 -8.35 -6.54 0.83
CA ILE A 253 -8.82 -5.76 1.99
C ILE A 253 -8.42 -6.46 3.28
N THR A 254 -7.51 -5.86 4.03
CA THR A 254 -6.95 -6.38 5.29
C THR A 254 -7.40 -5.59 6.52
N SER A 255 -8.06 -4.44 6.31
CA SER A 255 -8.60 -3.59 7.37
C SER A 255 -9.83 -2.83 6.89
N ILE A 256 -10.78 -2.53 7.79
CA ILE A 256 -11.95 -1.69 7.55
C ILE A 256 -12.04 -0.56 8.59
N PRO A 257 -12.66 0.57 8.19
CA PRO A 257 -13.28 0.86 6.91
C PRO A 257 -12.25 0.99 5.77
N ALA A 258 -12.59 0.51 4.56
CA ALA A 258 -11.81 0.71 3.34
C ALA A 258 -12.75 1.18 2.22
N THR A 259 -12.43 2.30 1.59
CA THR A 259 -13.29 2.90 0.57
C THR A 259 -12.53 3.18 -0.71
N PHE A 260 -13.21 3.00 -1.85
CA PHE A 260 -12.71 3.36 -3.17
C PHE A 260 -13.79 4.18 -3.89
N LEU A 261 -13.42 5.37 -4.35
CA LEU A 261 -14.28 6.18 -5.19
C LEU A 261 -13.94 5.89 -6.65
N ILE A 262 -14.93 5.42 -7.40
CA ILE A 262 -14.83 5.13 -8.83
C ILE A 262 -15.37 6.32 -9.59
N GLY A 263 -14.58 6.86 -10.53
CA GLY A 263 -14.99 7.93 -11.41
C GLY A 263 -15.91 7.45 -12.54
N LYS A 264 -16.48 8.38 -13.30
CA LYS A 264 -17.35 8.10 -14.46
C LYS A 264 -16.68 7.23 -15.54
N ASP A 265 -15.35 7.21 -15.58
CA ASP A 265 -14.54 6.39 -16.47
C ASP A 265 -14.38 4.93 -15.99
N GLY A 266 -14.93 4.58 -14.83
CA GLY A 266 -14.87 3.25 -14.22
C GLY A 266 -13.53 2.94 -13.53
N LYS A 267 -12.68 3.95 -13.30
CA LYS A 267 -11.41 3.80 -12.61
C LYS A 267 -11.47 4.36 -11.20
N VAL A 268 -10.60 3.85 -10.33
CA VAL A 268 -10.40 4.41 -8.98
C VAL A 268 -9.88 5.83 -9.09
N ALA A 269 -10.68 6.80 -8.65
CA ALA A 269 -10.31 8.22 -8.58
C ALA A 269 -9.65 8.57 -7.23
N SER A 270 -10.09 7.90 -6.14
CA SER A 270 -9.57 8.11 -4.79
C SER A 270 -9.82 6.87 -3.92
N SER A 271 -9.05 6.72 -2.84
CA SER A 271 -9.27 5.67 -1.84
C SER A 271 -9.19 6.23 -0.42
N ASN A 272 -9.75 5.48 0.53
CA ASN A 272 -9.70 5.79 1.98
C ASN A 272 -10.23 7.19 2.34
N LEU A 273 -11.24 7.67 1.59
CA LEU A 273 -11.90 8.94 1.89
C LEU A 273 -12.67 8.87 3.22
N ARG A 274 -12.61 9.94 4.02
CA ARG A 274 -13.26 10.05 5.33
C ARG A 274 -13.78 11.48 5.56
N GLY A 275 -14.83 11.56 6.37
CA GLY A 275 -15.39 12.84 6.78
C GLY A 275 -15.76 13.74 5.61
N PRO A 276 -15.58 15.06 5.72
CA PRO A 276 -15.91 16.02 4.66
C PRO A 276 -15.14 15.84 3.34
N ALA A 277 -14.02 15.07 3.35
CA ALA A 277 -13.26 14.79 2.15
C ALA A 277 -14.03 13.90 1.18
N LEU A 278 -14.91 13.01 1.67
CA LEU A 278 -15.77 12.16 0.85
C LEU A 278 -16.68 13.03 -0.03
N GLY A 279 -17.49 13.91 0.56
CA GLY A 279 -18.42 14.76 -0.20
C GLY A 279 -17.70 15.68 -1.20
N LYS A 280 -16.51 16.21 -0.83
CA LYS A 280 -15.70 17.03 -1.76
C LYS A 280 -15.20 16.22 -2.96
N ALA A 281 -14.75 14.97 -2.73
CA ALA A 281 -14.28 14.11 -3.81
C ALA A 281 -15.43 13.70 -4.73
N VAL A 282 -16.59 13.30 -4.19
CA VAL A 282 -17.79 12.97 -4.97
C VAL A 282 -18.22 14.14 -5.84
N LYS A 283 -18.32 15.35 -5.26
CA LYS A 283 -18.67 16.57 -5.97
C LYS A 283 -17.73 16.83 -7.15
N LYS A 284 -16.42 16.70 -6.93
CA LYS A 284 -15.39 16.88 -7.96
C LYS A 284 -15.55 15.88 -9.11
N GLU A 285 -15.72 14.60 -8.80
CA GLU A 285 -15.87 13.55 -9.83
C GLU A 285 -17.18 13.66 -10.61
N LEU A 286 -18.23 14.23 -10.01
CA LEU A 286 -19.49 14.55 -10.71
C LEU A 286 -19.34 15.77 -11.65
N GLY A 287 -18.34 16.64 -11.41
CA GLY A 287 -18.13 17.88 -12.18
C GLY A 287 -18.97 19.05 -11.69
N LEU A 288 -19.34 19.08 -10.40
CA LEU A 288 -20.19 20.07 -9.73
C LEU A 288 -19.40 21.17 -9.02
#